data_e7133c5c3a572a000ded08895729be21
#
_entry.id   e7133c5c3a572a000ded08895729be21
#
_cell.length_a   1.000
_cell.length_b   1.000
_cell.length_c   1.000
_cell.angle_alpha   90.00
_cell.angle_beta   90.00
_cell.angle_gamma   90.00
#
_symmetry.space_group_name_H-M   'P 1'
#
loop_
_entity.id
_entity.type
_entity.pdbx_description
1 polymer ?
#
loop_
_entity_poly.entity_id
_entity_poly.type
_entity_poly.pdbx_seq_one_letter_code
_entity_poly.pdbx_strand_id
1 'polypeptide(L)'
;TTEIYTLSLHDALPIYAGNLLKPMLARGELRCIGATTLDEYRQYIENDAALERRFQQVYIDQPTVPDTISILRGLKERYELHHGVTIADNALVAAATLSTRYISDRFLPDKAIDLVDEAAAKLKMEITSKPEELDEVDRKILQLEMERLSLKNETNAGSLERLDRLERELANLKEEQSTLNAQWQSEKDGIDQIQEIKEEIDKVNIEIAQAERDYDYNRAAELKYGKLTELQEKVSKAEEKLAES
;
A
#
# COMPACT_ATOMS: atom_id res chain seq x y z
N THR A 1 37.07 -8.27 -5.59
CA THR A 1 35.64 -7.95 -5.47
C THR A 1 34.93 -9.26 -5.18
N THR A 2 34.43 -9.42 -3.95
CA THR A 2 33.75 -10.66 -3.55
C THR A 2 32.27 -10.45 -3.86
N GLU A 3 31.77 -11.09 -4.90
CA GLU A 3 30.35 -11.08 -5.22
C GLU A 3 29.64 -12.05 -4.29
N ILE A 4 28.62 -11.56 -3.58
CA ILE A 4 27.74 -12.37 -2.72
C ILE A 4 26.47 -12.59 -3.51
N TYR A 5 26.22 -13.84 -3.88
CA TYR A 5 24.96 -14.23 -4.54
C TYR A 5 23.97 -14.73 -3.49
N THR A 6 22.81 -14.09 -3.42
CA THR A 6 21.67 -14.56 -2.64
C THR A 6 20.79 -15.41 -3.55
N LEU A 7 20.74 -16.71 -3.32
CA LEU A 7 19.89 -17.64 -4.04
C LEU A 7 18.72 -18.01 -3.16
N SER A 8 17.51 -17.65 -3.58
CA SER A 8 16.28 -18.24 -3.03
C SER A 8 16.12 -19.64 -3.62
N LEU A 9 16.16 -20.65 -2.80
CA LEU A 9 15.98 -22.07 -3.23
C LEU A 9 14.52 -22.39 -3.58
N HIS A 10 13.63 -21.45 -3.45
CA HIS A 10 12.19 -21.60 -3.73
C HIS A 10 11.88 -21.79 -5.23
N ASP A 11 12.69 -21.20 -6.10
CA ASP A 11 12.58 -21.45 -7.54
C ASP A 11 13.48 -22.61 -7.88
N ALA A 12 12.88 -23.80 -7.89
CA ALA A 12 13.44 -25.09 -8.23
C ALA A 12 14.66 -24.99 -9.15
N LEU A 13 15.86 -24.86 -8.57
CA LEU A 13 17.06 -25.17 -9.30
C LEU A 13 16.97 -26.66 -9.64
N PRO A 14 16.91 -27.05 -10.91
CA PRO A 14 16.91 -28.43 -11.26
C PRO A 14 18.13 -29.11 -10.58
N ILE A 15 17.98 -30.36 -10.19
CA ILE A 15 18.99 -31.20 -9.53
C ILE A 15 20.42 -31.03 -10.11
N TYR A 16 20.52 -30.56 -11.35
CA TYR A 16 21.76 -30.27 -12.07
C TYR A 16 22.52 -29.03 -11.56
N ALA A 17 21.87 -27.98 -11.10
CA ALA A 17 22.57 -26.75 -10.66
C ALA A 17 23.32 -26.98 -9.33
N GLY A 18 22.79 -27.80 -8.41
CA GLY A 18 23.49 -28.21 -7.20
C GLY A 18 24.81 -28.89 -7.51
N ASN A 19 24.86 -29.77 -8.52
CA ASN A 19 26.07 -30.46 -8.91
C ASN A 19 27.12 -29.56 -9.55
N LEU A 20 26.73 -28.48 -10.22
CA LEU A 20 27.64 -27.47 -10.75
C LEU A 20 28.26 -26.60 -9.64
N LEU A 21 27.50 -26.31 -8.59
CA LEU A 21 27.97 -25.47 -7.47
C LEU A 21 28.90 -26.22 -6.51
N LYS A 22 28.70 -27.52 -6.31
CA LYS A 22 29.51 -28.34 -5.39
C LYS A 22 31.03 -28.22 -5.58
N PRO A 23 31.59 -28.32 -6.80
CA PRO A 23 33.04 -28.18 -6.99
C PRO A 23 33.55 -26.78 -6.67
N MET A 24 32.78 -25.72 -7.01
CA MET A 24 33.15 -24.32 -6.77
C MET A 24 33.13 -23.98 -5.27
N LEU A 25 32.11 -24.47 -4.55
CA LEU A 25 32.04 -24.39 -3.11
C LEU A 25 33.18 -25.15 -2.43
N ALA A 26 33.55 -26.32 -2.97
CA ALA A 26 34.65 -27.15 -2.44
C ALA A 26 36.00 -26.47 -2.53
N ARG A 27 36.25 -25.72 -3.60
CA ARG A 27 37.49 -24.97 -3.83
C ARG A 27 37.50 -23.59 -3.16
N GLY A 28 36.39 -23.17 -2.52
CA GLY A 28 36.26 -21.83 -1.93
C GLY A 28 36.20 -20.69 -2.97
N GLU A 29 35.95 -21.04 -4.24
CA GLU A 29 35.78 -20.07 -5.32
C GLU A 29 34.45 -19.34 -5.27
N LEU A 30 33.45 -19.96 -4.65
CA LEU A 30 32.11 -19.42 -4.48
C LEU A 30 31.77 -19.27 -2.99
N ARG A 31 31.30 -18.08 -2.61
CA ARG A 31 30.67 -17.83 -1.32
C ARG A 31 29.18 -17.68 -1.56
N CYS A 32 28.37 -18.48 -0.87
CA CYS A 32 26.93 -18.53 -1.08
C CYS A 32 26.21 -18.43 0.27
N ILE A 33 25.14 -17.62 0.30
CA ILE A 33 24.18 -17.59 1.39
C ILE A 33 22.86 -18.05 0.78
N GLY A 34 22.29 -19.15 1.31
CA GLY A 34 21.00 -19.70 0.90
C GLY A 34 19.96 -19.54 2.00
N ALA A 35 18.73 -19.27 1.63
CA ALA A 35 17.58 -19.31 2.53
C ALA A 35 16.62 -20.41 2.05
N THR A 36 16.09 -21.18 2.98
CA THR A 36 15.16 -22.28 2.71
C THR A 36 14.31 -22.58 3.94
N THR A 37 13.28 -23.39 3.79
CA THR A 37 12.48 -23.90 4.90
C THR A 37 13.18 -25.09 5.56
N LEU A 38 12.79 -25.43 6.81
CA LEU A 38 13.35 -26.59 7.51
C LEU A 38 13.09 -27.90 6.79
N ASP A 39 11.93 -28.05 6.18
CA ASP A 39 11.55 -29.27 5.50
C ASP A 39 12.33 -29.44 4.18
N GLU A 40 12.50 -28.38 3.43
CA GLU A 40 13.35 -28.36 2.22
C GLU A 40 14.82 -28.57 2.57
N TYR A 41 15.30 -27.95 3.65
CA TYR A 41 16.66 -28.18 4.13
C TYR A 41 16.91 -29.65 4.41
N ARG A 42 16.02 -30.31 5.17
CA ARG A 42 16.10 -31.75 5.47
C ARG A 42 16.06 -32.61 4.21
N GLN A 43 15.19 -32.24 3.27
CA GLN A 43 15.00 -33.01 2.05
C GLN A 43 16.17 -32.89 1.06
N TYR A 44 16.73 -31.68 0.89
CA TYR A 44 17.65 -31.39 -0.20
C TYR A 44 19.09 -31.11 0.23
N ILE A 45 19.31 -30.63 1.45
CA ILE A 45 20.67 -30.27 1.91
C ILE A 45 21.21 -31.31 2.90
N GLU A 46 20.44 -31.69 3.91
CA GLU A 46 20.85 -32.64 4.94
C GLU A 46 21.12 -34.04 4.34
N ASN A 47 20.34 -34.46 3.35
CA ASN A 47 20.53 -35.72 2.66
C ASN A 47 21.72 -35.70 1.67
N ASP A 48 22.31 -34.54 1.40
CA ASP A 48 23.48 -34.43 0.54
C ASP A 48 24.74 -34.07 1.36
N ALA A 49 25.49 -35.09 1.76
CA ALA A 49 26.71 -34.92 2.55
C ALA A 49 27.75 -33.97 1.97
N ALA A 50 27.69 -33.68 0.65
CA ALA A 50 28.57 -32.75 0.02
C ALA A 50 28.13 -31.29 0.23
N LEU A 51 26.84 -31.02 0.34
CA LEU A 51 26.30 -29.70 0.65
C LEU A 51 26.30 -29.44 2.16
N GLU A 52 25.85 -30.41 2.96
CA GLU A 52 25.79 -30.30 4.43
C GLU A 52 27.11 -29.83 5.05
N ARG A 53 28.24 -30.40 4.60
CA ARG A 53 29.58 -30.06 5.13
C ARG A 53 30.10 -28.69 4.69
N ARG A 54 29.41 -28.01 3.77
CA ARG A 54 29.86 -26.73 3.19
C ARG A 54 29.03 -25.54 3.60
N PHE A 55 27.87 -25.78 4.20
CA PHE A 55 27.00 -24.73 4.71
C PHE A 55 26.94 -24.77 6.22
N GLN A 56 27.16 -23.61 6.85
CA GLN A 56 26.89 -23.42 8.27
C GLN A 56 25.42 -23.08 8.41
N GLN A 57 24.67 -23.87 9.16
CA GLN A 57 23.28 -23.58 9.48
C GLN A 57 23.17 -22.36 10.38
N VAL A 58 22.28 -21.44 10.01
CA VAL A 58 21.85 -20.32 10.82
C VAL A 58 20.34 -20.41 10.97
N TYR A 59 19.90 -20.79 12.14
CA TYR A 59 18.48 -20.90 12.44
C TYR A 59 17.88 -19.53 12.69
N ILE A 60 16.85 -19.18 11.92
CA ILE A 60 16.13 -17.92 12.05
C ILE A 60 14.74 -18.25 12.56
N ASP A 61 14.45 -17.83 13.78
CA ASP A 61 13.13 -17.97 14.39
C ASP A 61 12.26 -16.75 14.08
N GLN A 62 10.93 -16.90 14.26
CA GLN A 62 10.04 -15.77 14.10
C GLN A 62 10.33 -14.68 15.17
N PRO A 63 10.19 -13.40 14.80
CA PRO A 63 10.37 -12.31 15.76
C PRO A 63 9.28 -12.34 16.83
N THR A 64 9.62 -11.78 18.00
CA THR A 64 8.63 -11.57 19.06
C THR A 64 7.66 -10.44 18.71
N VAL A 65 6.55 -10.32 19.46
CA VAL A 65 5.60 -9.20 19.30
C VAL A 65 6.30 -7.82 19.45
N PRO A 66 7.17 -7.56 20.46
CA PRO A 66 7.92 -6.32 20.54
C PRO A 66 8.85 -6.07 19.35
N ASP A 67 9.53 -7.10 18.85
CA ASP A 67 10.38 -6.98 17.67
C ASP A 67 9.57 -6.65 16.43
N THR A 68 8.41 -7.30 16.28
CA THR A 68 7.46 -7.04 15.19
C THR A 68 6.95 -5.61 15.21
N ILE A 69 6.63 -5.05 16.36
CA ILE A 69 6.24 -3.63 16.49
C ILE A 69 7.37 -2.72 16.00
N SER A 70 8.62 -3.04 16.33
CA SER A 70 9.78 -2.27 15.87
C SER A 70 9.96 -2.35 14.36
N ILE A 71 9.74 -3.53 13.77
CA ILE A 71 9.74 -3.73 12.31
C ILE A 71 8.62 -2.90 11.66
N LEU A 72 7.39 -2.98 12.18
CA LEU A 72 6.26 -2.21 11.66
C LEU A 72 6.49 -0.70 11.72
N ARG A 73 7.10 -0.19 12.79
CA ARG A 73 7.51 1.22 12.89
C ARG A 73 8.50 1.62 11.81
N GLY A 74 9.44 0.74 11.48
CA GLY A 74 10.39 0.97 10.38
C GLY A 74 9.75 0.94 8.99
N LEU A 75 8.61 0.27 8.84
CA LEU A 75 7.86 0.18 7.58
C LEU A 75 6.74 1.22 7.46
N LYS A 76 6.37 1.87 8.56
CA LYS A 76 5.23 2.78 8.68
C LYS A 76 5.18 3.82 7.55
N GLU A 77 6.25 4.59 7.38
CA GLU A 77 6.32 5.67 6.39
C GLU A 77 6.05 5.16 4.96
N ARG A 78 6.54 3.96 4.64
CA ARG A 78 6.32 3.35 3.32
C ARG A 78 4.85 2.99 3.09
N TYR A 79 4.18 2.45 4.10
CA TYR A 79 2.76 2.11 3.99
C TYR A 79 1.87 3.36 3.99
N GLU A 80 2.21 4.36 4.81
CA GLU A 80 1.54 5.67 4.78
C GLU A 80 1.62 6.32 3.40
N LEU A 81 2.80 6.27 2.78
CA LEU A 81 3.02 6.80 1.45
C LEU A 81 2.25 6.00 0.38
N HIS A 82 2.34 4.66 0.42
CA HIS A 82 1.71 3.79 -0.58
C HIS A 82 0.19 3.88 -0.58
N HIS A 83 -0.41 3.92 0.61
CA HIS A 83 -1.86 3.98 0.75
C HIS A 83 -2.42 5.42 0.85
N GLY A 84 -1.59 6.43 1.09
CA GLY A 84 -2.02 7.80 1.27
C GLY A 84 -2.81 8.02 2.57
N VAL A 85 -2.56 7.21 3.59
CA VAL A 85 -3.24 7.26 4.90
C VAL A 85 -2.23 7.42 6.03
N THR A 86 -2.67 7.97 7.16
CA THR A 86 -1.83 8.09 8.37
C THR A 86 -2.07 6.89 9.29
N ILE A 87 -0.99 6.25 9.72
CA ILE A 87 -1.03 5.06 10.59
C ILE A 87 -0.59 5.47 11.99
N ALA A 88 -1.48 5.40 12.97
CA ALA A 88 -1.16 5.68 14.36
C ALA A 88 -0.29 4.56 14.99
N ASP A 89 0.60 4.91 15.93
CA ASP A 89 1.48 3.91 16.58
C ASP A 89 0.68 2.82 17.32
N ASN A 90 -0.43 3.18 17.94
CA ASN A 90 -1.31 2.22 18.59
C ASN A 90 -1.93 1.20 17.62
N ALA A 91 -2.13 1.57 16.34
CA ALA A 91 -2.59 0.64 15.31
C ALA A 91 -1.53 -0.41 14.99
N LEU A 92 -0.24 -0.04 14.97
CA LEU A 92 0.87 -0.99 14.78
C LEU A 92 0.96 -1.98 15.93
N VAL A 93 0.82 -1.47 17.17
CA VAL A 93 0.79 -2.32 18.39
C VAL A 93 -0.40 -3.27 18.35
N ALA A 94 -1.59 -2.78 17.94
CA ALA A 94 -2.77 -3.60 17.80
C ALA A 94 -2.59 -4.66 16.69
N ALA A 95 -2.03 -4.31 15.54
CA ALA A 95 -1.78 -5.24 14.45
C ALA A 95 -0.86 -6.40 14.88
N ALA A 96 0.25 -6.11 15.55
CA ALA A 96 1.16 -7.14 16.06
C ALA A 96 0.49 -8.05 17.11
N THR A 97 -0.30 -7.48 18.00
CA THR A 97 -0.95 -8.23 19.09
C THR A 97 -2.14 -9.06 18.57
N LEU A 98 -3.01 -8.45 17.75
CA LEU A 98 -4.22 -9.11 17.25
C LEU A 98 -3.88 -10.18 16.20
N SER A 99 -2.92 -9.93 15.32
CA SER A 99 -2.46 -10.96 14.38
C SER A 99 -1.90 -12.17 15.10
N THR A 100 -1.16 -11.98 16.18
CA THR A 100 -0.63 -13.09 16.99
C THR A 100 -1.74 -13.89 17.66
N ARG A 101 -2.81 -13.21 18.08
CA ARG A 101 -3.92 -13.81 18.80
C ARG A 101 -4.91 -14.55 17.89
N TYR A 102 -5.19 -14.00 16.71
CA TYR A 102 -6.30 -14.45 15.87
C TYR A 102 -5.86 -15.12 14.57
N ILE A 103 -4.61 -14.94 14.11
CA ILE A 103 -4.08 -15.54 12.89
C ILE A 103 -3.05 -16.60 13.30
N SER A 104 -3.44 -17.88 13.20
CA SER A 104 -2.63 -19.03 13.62
C SER A 104 -1.87 -19.70 12.48
N ASP A 105 -2.26 -19.49 11.24
CA ASP A 105 -1.75 -20.16 10.04
C ASP A 105 -0.57 -19.44 9.39
N ARG A 106 -0.17 -18.28 9.93
CA ARG A 106 0.95 -17.45 9.46
C ARG A 106 1.86 -17.04 10.60
N PHE A 107 3.09 -16.67 10.27
CA PHE A 107 4.13 -16.26 11.23
C PHE A 107 4.30 -14.75 11.28
N LEU A 108 4.85 -14.26 12.40
CA LEU A 108 5.34 -12.90 12.49
C LEU A 108 6.66 -12.78 11.71
N PRO A 109 6.96 -11.62 11.11
CA PRO A 109 6.17 -10.38 11.11
C PRO A 109 5.06 -10.33 10.05
N ASP A 110 5.04 -11.23 9.09
CA ASP A 110 4.23 -11.16 7.87
C ASP A 110 2.74 -10.96 8.14
N LYS A 111 2.16 -11.77 9.04
CA LYS A 111 0.73 -11.62 9.39
C LYS A 111 0.36 -10.27 9.99
N ALA A 112 1.29 -9.60 10.66
CA ALA A 112 1.05 -8.26 11.20
C ALA A 112 1.23 -7.19 10.12
N ILE A 113 2.15 -7.38 9.19
CA ILE A 113 2.35 -6.56 8.01
C ILE A 113 1.10 -6.62 7.12
N ASP A 114 0.63 -7.82 6.77
CA ASP A 114 -0.58 -8.04 5.98
C ASP A 114 -1.81 -7.34 6.59
N LEU A 115 -1.94 -7.41 7.93
CA LEU A 115 -3.06 -6.77 8.62
C LEU A 115 -3.01 -5.24 8.52
N VAL A 116 -1.82 -4.65 8.60
CA VAL A 116 -1.64 -3.20 8.41
C VAL A 116 -1.92 -2.80 6.97
N ASP A 117 -1.40 -3.57 6.03
CA ASP A 117 -1.58 -3.33 4.59
C ASP A 117 -3.06 -3.37 4.18
N GLU A 118 -3.77 -4.43 4.59
CA GLU A 118 -5.19 -4.58 4.29
C GLU A 118 -6.05 -3.52 4.96
N ALA A 119 -5.76 -3.16 6.22
CA ALA A 119 -6.47 -2.11 6.92
C ALA A 119 -6.26 -0.73 6.28
N ALA A 120 -5.03 -0.44 5.85
CA ALA A 120 -4.70 0.80 5.15
C ALA A 120 -5.36 0.86 3.76
N ALA A 121 -5.36 -0.25 3.01
CA ALA A 121 -6.03 -0.35 1.72
C ALA A 121 -7.54 -0.15 1.85
N LYS A 122 -8.17 -0.74 2.87
CA LYS A 122 -9.58 -0.56 3.16
C LYS A 122 -9.91 0.89 3.48
N LEU A 123 -9.12 1.54 4.33
CA LEU A 123 -9.29 2.95 4.68
C LEU A 123 -9.14 3.85 3.45
N LYS A 124 -8.14 3.62 2.60
CA LYS A 124 -7.97 4.31 1.32
C LYS A 124 -9.22 4.18 0.45
N MET A 125 -9.77 2.97 0.36
CA MET A 125 -10.99 2.72 -0.42
C MET A 125 -12.18 3.50 0.16
N GLU A 126 -12.33 3.54 1.49
CA GLU A 126 -13.41 4.30 2.16
C GLU A 126 -13.27 5.81 1.89
N ILE A 127 -12.05 6.37 1.97
CA ILE A 127 -11.76 7.79 1.70
C ILE A 127 -12.00 8.14 0.23
N THR A 128 -11.66 7.26 -0.71
CA THR A 128 -11.80 7.52 -2.14
C THR A 128 -13.16 7.13 -2.71
N SER A 129 -13.97 6.40 -1.94
CA SER A 129 -15.31 6.01 -2.37
C SER A 129 -16.27 7.20 -2.37
N LYS A 130 -17.29 7.07 -3.19
CA LYS A 130 -18.35 8.06 -3.27
C LYS A 130 -19.11 8.16 -1.94
N PRO A 131 -19.36 9.39 -1.43
CA PRO A 131 -20.15 9.58 -0.20
C PRO A 131 -21.54 8.95 -0.31
N GLU A 132 -22.05 8.40 0.80
CA GLU A 132 -23.34 7.74 0.85
C GLU A 132 -24.48 8.68 0.45
N GLU A 133 -24.40 9.95 0.89
CA GLU A 133 -25.36 11.00 0.54
C GLU A 133 -25.48 11.22 -0.98
N LEU A 134 -24.35 11.25 -1.67
CA LEU A 134 -24.30 11.41 -3.13
C LEU A 134 -24.83 10.16 -3.85
N ASP A 135 -24.58 8.96 -3.32
CA ASP A 135 -25.11 7.71 -3.87
C ASP A 135 -26.63 7.61 -3.68
N GLU A 136 -27.16 8.08 -2.55
CA GLU A 136 -28.62 8.17 -2.34
C GLU A 136 -29.32 9.12 -3.31
N VAL A 137 -28.72 10.30 -3.54
CA VAL A 137 -29.25 11.28 -4.52
C VAL A 137 -29.24 10.68 -5.92
N ASP A 138 -28.18 9.99 -6.31
CA ASP A 138 -28.09 9.31 -7.61
C ASP A 138 -29.16 8.24 -7.80
N ARG A 139 -29.41 7.42 -6.77
CA ARG A 139 -30.45 6.39 -6.82
C ARG A 139 -31.84 7.03 -6.96
N LYS A 140 -32.10 8.12 -6.25
CA LYS A 140 -33.37 8.86 -6.37
C LYS A 140 -33.55 9.45 -7.77
N ILE A 141 -32.49 10.08 -8.31
CA ILE A 141 -32.51 10.61 -9.67
C ILE A 141 -32.82 9.50 -10.68
N LEU A 142 -32.12 8.36 -10.59
CA LEU A 142 -32.36 7.23 -11.49
C LEU A 142 -33.79 6.71 -11.39
N GLN A 143 -34.33 6.59 -10.19
CA GLN A 143 -35.73 6.15 -9.97
C GLN A 143 -36.72 7.13 -10.62
N LEU A 144 -36.55 8.43 -10.40
CA LEU A 144 -37.41 9.46 -10.98
C LEU A 144 -37.26 9.58 -12.50
N GLU A 145 -36.07 9.37 -13.04
CA GLU A 145 -35.84 9.33 -14.49
C GLU A 145 -36.56 8.14 -15.13
N MET A 146 -36.57 6.98 -14.49
CA MET A 146 -37.36 5.83 -14.97
C MET A 146 -38.88 6.12 -14.92
N GLU A 147 -39.38 6.75 -13.83
CA GLU A 147 -40.78 7.18 -13.74
C GLU A 147 -41.13 8.19 -14.82
N ARG A 148 -40.24 9.16 -15.06
CA ARG A 148 -40.40 10.15 -16.15
C ARG A 148 -40.53 9.50 -17.53
N LEU A 149 -39.69 8.51 -17.82
CA LEU A 149 -39.75 7.78 -19.09
C LEU A 149 -41.07 7.02 -19.26
N SER A 150 -41.61 6.45 -18.18
CA SER A 150 -42.90 5.77 -18.18
C SER A 150 -44.04 6.76 -18.47
N LEU A 151 -44.08 7.89 -17.72
CA LEU A 151 -45.13 8.90 -17.83
C LEU A 151 -45.12 9.68 -19.17
N LYS A 152 -43.94 9.80 -19.80
CA LYS A 152 -43.78 10.54 -21.07
C LYS A 152 -44.63 10.02 -22.21
N ASN A 153 -45.04 8.75 -22.18
CA ASN A 153 -45.87 8.11 -23.18
C ASN A 153 -47.37 8.19 -22.84
N GLU A 154 -47.73 8.77 -21.67
CA GLU A 154 -49.08 8.91 -21.25
C GLU A 154 -49.65 10.31 -21.59
N THR A 155 -50.92 10.39 -22.00
CA THR A 155 -51.57 11.64 -22.46
C THR A 155 -52.71 12.09 -21.52
N ASN A 156 -52.93 11.39 -20.41
CA ASN A 156 -53.98 11.77 -19.46
C ASN A 156 -53.58 12.95 -18.56
N ALA A 157 -54.54 13.75 -18.16
CA ALA A 157 -54.27 14.97 -17.37
C ALA A 157 -53.56 14.73 -16.05
N GLY A 158 -53.81 13.61 -15.35
CA GLY A 158 -53.13 13.24 -14.11
C GLY A 158 -51.66 12.91 -14.32
N SER A 159 -51.33 12.21 -15.39
CA SER A 159 -49.94 11.88 -15.76
C SER A 159 -49.12 13.12 -16.15
N LEU A 160 -49.78 14.09 -16.81
CA LEU A 160 -49.10 15.36 -17.16
C LEU A 160 -48.78 16.20 -15.91
N GLU A 161 -49.75 16.28 -14.95
CA GLU A 161 -49.50 16.97 -13.68
C GLU A 161 -48.42 16.29 -12.84
N ARG A 162 -48.36 14.95 -12.82
CA ARG A 162 -47.31 14.18 -12.17
C ARG A 162 -45.94 14.41 -12.84
N LEU A 163 -45.91 14.46 -14.17
CA LEU A 163 -44.70 14.72 -14.94
C LEU A 163 -44.11 16.09 -14.61
N ASP A 164 -44.93 17.15 -14.54
CA ASP A 164 -44.47 18.51 -14.19
C ASP A 164 -43.87 18.57 -12.77
N ARG A 165 -44.49 17.91 -11.79
CA ARG A 165 -43.93 17.80 -10.45
C ARG A 165 -42.62 17.05 -10.40
N LEU A 166 -42.55 15.92 -11.10
CA LEU A 166 -41.38 15.08 -11.18
C LEU A 166 -40.19 15.78 -11.88
N GLU A 167 -40.46 16.57 -12.92
CA GLU A 167 -39.42 17.35 -13.59
C GLU A 167 -38.84 18.45 -12.67
N ARG A 168 -39.65 19.07 -11.81
CA ARG A 168 -39.17 20.02 -10.80
C ARG A 168 -38.34 19.31 -9.72
N GLU A 169 -38.78 18.15 -9.25
CA GLU A 169 -38.06 17.35 -8.27
C GLU A 169 -36.72 16.87 -8.83
N LEU A 170 -36.69 16.42 -10.08
CA LEU A 170 -35.47 16.05 -10.78
C LEU A 170 -34.50 17.23 -10.95
N ALA A 171 -35.00 18.42 -11.24
CA ALA A 171 -34.17 19.62 -11.37
C ALA A 171 -33.47 19.94 -10.05
N ASN A 172 -34.21 19.91 -8.92
CA ASN A 172 -33.67 20.17 -7.60
C ASN A 172 -32.63 19.11 -7.18
N LEU A 173 -32.93 17.81 -7.38
CA LEU A 173 -32.00 16.74 -7.07
C LEU A 173 -30.75 16.78 -7.95
N LYS A 174 -30.83 17.18 -9.21
CA LYS A 174 -29.65 17.35 -10.07
C LYS A 174 -28.78 18.55 -9.67
N GLU A 175 -29.37 19.60 -9.14
CA GLU A 175 -28.63 20.71 -8.57
C GLU A 175 -27.90 20.30 -7.29
N GLU A 176 -28.58 19.58 -6.39
CA GLU A 176 -27.99 18.97 -5.18
C GLU A 176 -26.86 18.01 -5.54
N GLN A 177 -27.09 17.09 -6.49
CA GLN A 177 -26.08 16.18 -7.02
C GLN A 177 -24.84 16.91 -7.53
N SER A 178 -25.06 17.99 -8.30
CA SER A 178 -23.94 18.76 -8.87
C SER A 178 -23.11 19.41 -7.77
N THR A 179 -23.75 19.93 -6.73
CA THR A 179 -23.06 20.56 -5.60
C THR A 179 -22.24 19.54 -4.80
N LEU A 180 -22.88 18.42 -4.41
CA LEU A 180 -22.21 17.34 -3.68
C LEU A 180 -21.06 16.72 -4.49
N ASN A 181 -21.27 16.53 -5.80
CA ASN A 181 -20.23 15.99 -6.66
C ASN A 181 -19.04 16.94 -6.81
N ALA A 182 -19.29 18.25 -6.90
CA ALA A 182 -18.22 19.24 -6.96
C ALA A 182 -17.40 19.28 -5.66
N GLN A 183 -18.07 19.20 -4.51
CA GLN A 183 -17.40 19.10 -3.21
C GLN A 183 -16.54 17.85 -3.11
N TRP A 184 -17.12 16.68 -3.36
CA TRP A 184 -16.40 15.42 -3.32
C TRP A 184 -15.20 15.38 -4.29
N GLN A 185 -15.37 15.90 -5.51
CA GLN A 185 -14.28 15.94 -6.47
C GLN A 185 -13.16 16.88 -6.01
N SER A 186 -13.49 18.03 -5.41
CA SER A 186 -12.50 18.96 -4.85
C SER A 186 -11.70 18.35 -3.70
N GLU A 187 -12.37 17.65 -2.80
CA GLU A 187 -11.72 16.95 -1.69
C GLU A 187 -10.80 15.83 -2.20
N LYS A 188 -11.29 15.02 -3.15
CA LYS A 188 -10.51 13.96 -3.78
C LYS A 188 -9.27 14.49 -4.48
N ASP A 189 -9.42 15.53 -5.30
CA ASP A 189 -8.29 16.15 -6.00
C ASP A 189 -7.26 16.71 -5.01
N GLY A 190 -7.71 17.24 -3.87
CA GLY A 190 -6.84 17.69 -2.77
C GLY A 190 -6.02 16.55 -2.16
N ILE A 191 -6.67 15.42 -1.90
CA ILE A 191 -6.01 14.21 -1.35
C ILE A 191 -5.00 13.65 -2.35
N ASP A 192 -5.37 13.53 -3.63
CA ASP A 192 -4.51 13.02 -4.69
C ASP A 192 -3.27 13.93 -4.87
N GLN A 193 -3.43 15.28 -4.81
CA GLN A 193 -2.30 16.20 -4.83
C GLN A 193 -1.34 16.02 -3.66
N ILE A 194 -1.85 15.83 -2.44
CA ILE A 194 -1.01 15.60 -1.26
C ILE A 194 -0.24 14.29 -1.44
N GLN A 195 -0.87 13.26 -1.95
CA GLN A 195 -0.22 11.95 -2.21
C GLN A 195 0.89 12.08 -3.24
N GLU A 196 0.66 12.78 -4.36
CA GLU A 196 1.69 13.01 -5.39
C GLU A 196 2.92 13.73 -4.81
N ILE A 197 2.71 14.77 -3.98
CA ILE A 197 3.82 15.49 -3.35
C ILE A 197 4.59 14.58 -2.36
N LYS A 198 3.89 13.74 -1.59
CA LYS A 198 4.52 12.77 -0.69
C LYS A 198 5.35 11.72 -1.45
N GLU A 199 4.88 11.26 -2.60
CA GLU A 199 5.65 10.38 -3.49
C GLU A 199 6.90 11.06 -4.05
N GLU A 200 6.83 12.36 -4.37
CA GLU A 200 8.00 13.14 -4.78
C GLU A 200 9.02 13.28 -3.64
N ILE A 201 8.54 13.48 -2.41
CA ILE A 201 9.40 13.52 -1.21
C ILE A 201 10.16 12.21 -1.04
N ASP A 202 9.51 11.06 -1.23
CA ASP A 202 10.18 9.75 -1.12
C ASP A 202 11.25 9.58 -2.19
N LYS A 203 10.96 9.96 -3.45
CA LYS A 203 11.94 9.94 -4.52
C LYS A 203 13.17 10.81 -4.19
N VAL A 204 12.94 12.00 -3.65
CA VAL A 204 14.03 12.90 -3.22
C VAL A 204 14.82 12.30 -2.07
N ASN A 205 14.18 11.64 -1.10
CA ASN A 205 14.86 10.96 0.00
C ASN A 205 15.75 9.80 -0.52
N ILE A 206 15.27 9.04 -1.51
CA ILE A 206 16.06 7.99 -2.16
C ILE A 206 17.27 8.60 -2.89
N GLU A 207 17.09 9.72 -3.61
CA GLU A 207 18.18 10.43 -4.28
C GLU A 207 19.22 10.96 -3.28
N ILE A 208 18.79 11.50 -2.15
CA ILE A 208 19.68 11.94 -1.06
C ILE A 208 20.48 10.75 -0.53
N ALA A 209 19.83 9.64 -0.22
CA ALA A 209 20.51 8.44 0.28
C ALA A 209 21.49 7.86 -0.76
N GLN A 210 21.22 7.99 -2.06
CA GLN A 210 22.14 7.58 -3.11
C GLN A 210 23.34 8.53 -3.20
N ALA A 211 23.09 9.85 -3.19
CA ALA A 211 24.17 10.85 -3.23
C ALA A 211 25.11 10.72 -2.01
N GLU A 212 24.58 10.43 -0.82
CA GLU A 212 25.37 10.16 0.37
C GLU A 212 26.24 8.89 0.23
N ARG A 213 25.74 7.83 -0.39
CA ARG A 213 26.50 6.60 -0.67
C ARG A 213 27.62 6.84 -1.67
N ASP A 214 27.37 7.71 -2.65
CA ASP A 214 28.33 8.08 -3.69
C ASP A 214 29.30 9.18 -3.21
N TYR A 215 29.21 9.60 -1.92
CA TYR A 215 29.99 10.66 -1.29
C TYR A 215 29.83 12.05 -1.94
N ASP A 216 28.74 12.27 -2.70
CA ASP A 216 28.39 13.58 -3.26
C ASP A 216 27.57 14.40 -2.27
N TYR A 217 28.23 14.90 -1.24
CA TYR A 217 27.61 15.67 -0.17
C TYR A 217 27.04 17.02 -0.65
N ASN A 218 27.56 17.59 -1.75
CA ASN A 218 27.04 18.83 -2.29
C ASN A 218 25.63 18.62 -2.87
N ARG A 219 25.46 17.56 -3.67
CA ARG A 219 24.15 17.20 -4.22
C ARG A 219 23.17 16.77 -3.12
N ALA A 220 23.62 16.00 -2.14
CA ALA A 220 22.80 15.63 -0.99
C ALA A 220 22.32 16.85 -0.20
N ALA A 221 23.17 17.84 0.01
CA ALA A 221 22.80 19.08 0.69
C ALA A 221 21.82 19.95 -0.14
N GLU A 222 22.02 20.07 -1.44
CA GLU A 222 21.11 20.79 -2.35
C GLU A 222 19.71 20.17 -2.34
N LEU A 223 19.61 18.86 -2.44
CA LEU A 223 18.34 18.13 -2.39
C LEU A 223 17.68 18.28 -1.02
N LYS A 224 18.43 18.14 0.06
CA LYS A 224 17.90 18.14 1.43
C LYS A 224 17.42 19.51 1.89
N TYR A 225 18.21 20.56 1.64
CA TYR A 225 17.92 21.92 2.10
C TYR A 225 17.16 22.76 1.07
N GLY A 226 17.16 22.36 -0.20
CA GLY A 226 16.40 23.00 -1.27
C GLY A 226 15.09 22.26 -1.55
N LYS A 227 15.16 21.22 -2.35
CA LYS A 227 13.98 20.53 -2.92
C LYS A 227 13.08 19.89 -1.85
N LEU A 228 13.68 19.21 -0.85
CA LEU A 228 12.90 18.55 0.20
C LEU A 228 12.12 19.54 1.04
N THR A 229 12.76 20.65 1.44
CA THR A 229 12.11 21.71 2.23
C THR A 229 10.95 22.35 1.46
N GLU A 230 11.14 22.63 0.16
CA GLU A 230 10.08 23.16 -0.69
C GLU A 230 8.87 22.22 -0.80
N LEU A 231 9.12 20.92 -0.96
CA LEU A 231 8.05 19.92 -1.03
C LEU A 231 7.31 19.77 0.32
N GLN A 232 8.03 19.81 1.44
CA GLN A 232 7.42 19.79 2.77
C GLN A 232 6.50 21.01 3.01
N GLU A 233 6.91 22.20 2.57
CA GLU A 233 6.05 23.39 2.65
C GLU A 233 4.81 23.25 1.76
N LYS A 234 4.94 22.64 0.58
CA LYS A 234 3.79 22.36 -0.31
C LYS A 234 2.79 21.40 0.33
N VAL A 235 3.27 20.33 0.99
CA VAL A 235 2.40 19.41 1.73
C VAL A 235 1.65 20.16 2.84
N SER A 236 2.36 20.93 3.68
CA SER A 236 1.72 21.67 4.77
C SER A 236 0.61 22.62 4.27
N LYS A 237 0.88 23.35 3.19
CA LYS A 237 -0.12 24.23 2.58
C LYS A 237 -1.31 23.50 1.96
N ALA A 238 -1.07 22.31 1.41
CA ALA A 238 -2.14 21.49 0.84
C ALA A 238 -3.00 20.85 1.95
N GLU A 239 -2.38 20.40 3.05
CA GLU A 239 -3.07 19.87 4.22
C GLU A 239 -3.89 20.94 4.94
N GLU A 240 -3.37 22.17 5.08
CA GLU A 240 -4.13 23.31 5.62
C GLU A 240 -5.36 23.62 4.76
N LYS A 241 -5.21 23.67 3.44
CA LYS A 241 -6.34 23.89 2.51
C LYS A 241 -7.42 22.81 2.62
N LEU A 242 -7.02 21.56 2.76
CA LEU A 242 -7.96 20.46 2.90
C LEU A 242 -8.69 20.49 4.24
N ALA A 243 -8.04 20.99 5.31
CA ALA A 243 -8.64 21.14 6.62
C ALA A 243 -9.64 22.31 6.73
N GLU A 244 -9.56 23.30 5.83
CA GLU A 244 -10.47 24.44 5.75
C GLU A 244 -11.70 24.18 4.85
N SER A 245 -11.67 23.13 4.02
CA SER A 245 -12.73 22.71 3.12
C SER A 245 -13.75 21.83 3.80
#